data_065fb430aa03856e2e3975f16f110e8d
#
_entry.id   065fb430aa03856e2e3975f16f110e8d
#
_cell.length_a   1.000
_cell.length_b   1.000
_cell.length_c   1.000
_cell.angle_alpha   90.00
_cell.angle_beta   90.00
_cell.angle_gamma   90.00
#
_symmetry.space_group_name_H-M   'P 1'
#
loop_
_entity.id
_entity.type
_entity.pdbx_description
1 polymer ?
#
loop_
_entity_poly.entity_id
_entity_poly.type
_entity_poly.pdbx_seq_one_letter_code
_entity_poly.pdbx_strand_id
1 'polypeptide(L)'
;KITKNEIIGLMKKIRNQIPDVVLRTTLMVGFPGETEEDFSELLEFVKQAKFDKLGAFMYSKEDGTPAASMPNQVHGNTKKSRYNRVMRVQQEISRENLKKRLGKIFDVIIEDISFDGKYYIGRTIENVPDIDGVVYIKNNADGEKARVNTFIKCKIVGIDDYDLIAEEIRK
;
A
#
# COMPACT_ATOMS: atom_id res chain seq x y z
N LYS A 1 11.56 -24.52 1.19
CA LYS A 1 10.41 -23.67 0.81
C LYS A 1 9.78 -23.15 2.09
N ILE A 2 9.52 -21.86 2.16
CA ILE A 2 8.77 -21.24 3.28
C ILE A 2 7.29 -21.58 3.13
N THR A 3 6.62 -21.89 4.23
CA THR A 3 5.19 -22.22 4.28
C THR A 3 4.33 -21.00 4.67
N LYS A 4 3.03 -21.09 4.39
CA LYS A 4 2.05 -20.07 4.82
C LYS A 4 2.10 -19.81 6.34
N ASN A 5 2.18 -20.87 7.14
CA ASN A 5 2.22 -20.76 8.60
C ASN A 5 3.50 -20.06 9.10
N GLU A 6 4.63 -20.33 8.46
CA GLU A 6 5.89 -19.65 8.76
C GLU A 6 5.82 -18.16 8.41
N ILE A 7 5.19 -17.80 7.28
CA ILE A 7 4.96 -16.38 6.91
C ILE A 7 4.08 -15.70 7.95
N ILE A 8 2.96 -16.31 8.32
CA ILE A 8 2.04 -15.76 9.35
C ILE A 8 2.78 -15.59 10.69
N GLY A 9 3.55 -16.60 11.10
CA GLY A 9 4.35 -16.55 12.33
C GLY A 9 5.39 -15.41 12.31
N LEU A 10 6.08 -15.25 11.18
CA LEU A 10 7.05 -14.17 10.98
C LEU A 10 6.39 -12.79 11.06
N MET A 11 5.26 -12.59 10.38
CA MET A 11 4.52 -11.33 10.42
C MET A 11 4.07 -10.96 11.83
N LYS A 12 3.54 -11.93 12.60
CA LYS A 12 3.17 -11.73 13.99
C LYS A 12 4.38 -11.33 14.84
N LYS A 13 5.51 -12.01 14.66
CA LYS A 13 6.75 -11.70 15.37
C LYS A 13 7.24 -10.28 15.06
N ILE A 14 7.25 -9.88 13.80
CA ILE A 14 7.66 -8.54 13.37
C ILE A 14 6.75 -7.49 14.01
N ARG A 15 5.43 -7.64 13.91
CA ARG A 15 4.46 -6.68 14.50
C ARG A 15 4.57 -6.56 16.02
N ASN A 16 4.89 -7.65 16.71
CA ASN A 16 5.09 -7.63 18.15
C ASN A 16 6.38 -6.92 18.56
N GLN A 17 7.42 -7.00 17.74
CA GLN A 17 8.72 -6.36 18.02
C GLN A 17 8.77 -4.90 17.55
N ILE A 18 8.02 -4.57 16.50
CA ILE A 18 7.99 -3.23 15.89
C ILE A 18 6.51 -2.84 15.71
N PRO A 19 5.86 -2.23 16.72
CA PRO A 19 4.41 -2.00 16.70
C PRO A 19 3.88 -1.18 15.53
N ASP A 20 4.65 -0.19 15.07
CA ASP A 20 4.26 0.69 13.95
C ASP A 20 4.88 0.27 12.60
N VAL A 21 5.35 -0.97 12.48
CA VAL A 21 5.95 -1.46 11.23
C VAL A 21 4.94 -1.43 10.07
N VAL A 22 5.38 -0.91 8.94
CA VAL A 22 4.64 -0.96 7.68
C VAL A 22 5.02 -2.23 6.93
N LEU A 23 4.09 -3.16 6.80
CA LEU A 23 4.29 -4.40 6.06
C LEU A 23 3.84 -4.23 4.61
N ARG A 24 4.78 -4.46 3.69
CA ARG A 24 4.54 -4.43 2.25
C ARG A 24 4.67 -5.83 1.66
N THR A 25 3.81 -6.14 0.68
CA THR A 25 3.93 -7.35 -0.13
C THR A 25 3.49 -7.11 -1.56
N THR A 26 3.87 -8.04 -2.43
CA THR A 26 3.37 -8.11 -3.80
C THR A 26 2.89 -9.53 -4.06
N LEU A 27 1.71 -9.66 -4.67
CA LEU A 27 1.09 -10.94 -4.98
C LEU A 27 0.98 -11.12 -6.49
N MET A 28 1.09 -12.36 -6.93
CA MET A 28 0.76 -12.77 -8.29
C MET A 28 -0.49 -13.63 -8.24
N VAL A 29 -1.45 -13.38 -9.14
CA VAL A 29 -2.66 -14.18 -9.31
C VAL A 29 -2.72 -14.83 -10.70
N GLY A 30 -3.37 -15.99 -10.77
CA GLY A 30 -3.54 -16.70 -12.03
C GLY A 30 -2.27 -17.39 -12.51
N PHE A 31 -1.41 -17.83 -11.60
CA PHE A 31 -0.28 -18.69 -11.92
C PHE A 31 -0.79 -20.02 -12.50
N PRO A 32 -0.07 -20.68 -13.44
CA PRO A 32 -0.50 -21.97 -13.99
C PRO A 32 -0.82 -23.01 -12.90
N GLY A 33 -2.01 -23.59 -12.97
CA GLY A 33 -2.51 -24.54 -11.98
C GLY A 33 -3.22 -23.94 -10.77
N GLU A 34 -3.27 -22.61 -10.60
CA GLU A 34 -4.00 -21.96 -9.51
C GLU A 34 -5.51 -22.27 -9.62
N THR A 35 -6.06 -22.97 -8.64
CA THR A 35 -7.48 -23.31 -8.56
C THR A 35 -8.29 -22.17 -7.93
N GLU A 36 -9.63 -22.30 -7.85
CA GLU A 36 -10.46 -21.33 -7.12
C GLU A 36 -10.29 -21.51 -5.60
N GLU A 37 -10.00 -22.70 -5.14
CA GLU A 37 -9.67 -22.99 -3.74
C GLU A 37 -8.38 -22.29 -3.32
N ASP A 38 -7.31 -22.42 -4.12
CA ASP A 38 -6.02 -21.73 -3.88
C ASP A 38 -6.21 -20.22 -3.83
N PHE A 39 -6.97 -19.66 -4.76
CA PHE A 39 -7.26 -18.25 -4.80
C PHE A 39 -8.10 -17.78 -3.60
N SER A 40 -9.08 -18.57 -3.19
CA SER A 40 -9.90 -18.28 -2.01
C SER A 40 -9.05 -18.28 -0.73
N GLU A 41 -8.12 -19.23 -0.62
CA GLU A 41 -7.16 -19.27 0.49
C GLU A 41 -6.23 -18.04 0.50
N LEU A 42 -5.74 -17.62 -0.67
CA LEU A 42 -4.95 -16.40 -0.80
C LEU A 42 -5.74 -15.16 -0.36
N LEU A 43 -7.00 -15.05 -0.76
CA LEU A 43 -7.86 -13.93 -0.40
C LEU A 43 -8.11 -13.85 1.11
N GLU A 44 -8.37 -14.98 1.75
CA GLU A 44 -8.51 -15.06 3.21
C GLU A 44 -7.19 -14.73 3.93
N PHE A 45 -6.06 -15.17 3.38
CA PHE A 45 -4.75 -14.77 3.90
C PHE A 45 -4.56 -13.25 3.86
N VAL A 46 -4.91 -12.59 2.75
CA VAL A 46 -4.82 -11.11 2.63
C VAL A 46 -5.66 -10.42 3.69
N LYS A 47 -6.92 -10.88 3.90
CA LYS A 47 -7.83 -10.33 4.92
C LYS A 47 -7.27 -10.48 6.34
N GLN A 48 -6.65 -11.61 6.65
CA GLN A 48 -6.04 -11.88 7.96
C GLN A 48 -4.73 -11.12 8.16
N ALA A 49 -3.90 -11.07 7.13
CA ALA A 49 -2.58 -10.44 7.15
C ALA A 49 -2.65 -8.93 7.31
N LYS A 50 -3.69 -8.28 6.74
CA LYS A 50 -3.90 -6.83 6.79
C LYS A 50 -2.63 -6.05 6.46
N PHE A 51 -2.04 -6.33 5.29
CA PHE A 51 -0.87 -5.59 4.82
C PHE A 51 -1.17 -4.10 4.72
N ASP A 52 -0.21 -3.27 5.12
CA ASP A 52 -0.34 -1.83 4.97
C ASP A 52 -0.27 -1.42 3.50
N LYS A 53 0.61 -2.06 2.76
CA LYS A 53 0.81 -1.86 1.34
C LYS A 53 0.82 -3.21 0.62
N LEU A 54 -0.04 -3.37 -0.36
CA LEU A 54 -0.09 -4.58 -1.18
C LEU A 54 -0.30 -4.21 -2.63
N GLY A 55 0.60 -4.65 -3.48
CA GLY A 55 0.43 -4.67 -4.93
C GLY A 55 0.04 -6.08 -5.40
N ALA A 56 -0.71 -6.17 -6.48
CA ALA A 56 -0.98 -7.43 -7.15
C ALA A 56 -0.73 -7.30 -8.65
N PHE A 57 -0.37 -8.38 -9.30
CA PHE A 57 -0.33 -8.47 -10.75
C PHE A 57 -0.81 -9.83 -11.25
N MET A 58 -1.26 -9.85 -12.48
CA MET A 58 -1.68 -11.08 -13.14
C MET A 58 -0.43 -11.79 -13.70
N TYR A 59 -0.37 -13.10 -13.56
CA TYR A 59 0.67 -13.89 -14.22
C TYR A 59 0.66 -13.63 -15.74
N SER A 60 1.79 -13.25 -16.29
CA SER A 60 2.05 -13.16 -17.72
C SER A 60 2.91 -14.35 -18.17
N LYS A 61 2.54 -14.94 -19.30
CA LYS A 61 3.31 -16.03 -19.88
C LYS A 61 4.53 -15.46 -20.61
N GLU A 62 5.71 -15.74 -20.08
CA GLU A 62 6.98 -15.30 -20.66
C GLU A 62 7.72 -16.50 -21.28
N ASP A 63 8.00 -16.42 -22.58
CA ASP A 63 8.67 -17.49 -23.32
C ASP A 63 10.04 -17.80 -22.68
N GLY A 64 10.42 -19.08 -22.72
CA GLY A 64 11.67 -19.56 -22.11
C GLY A 64 11.61 -19.78 -20.59
N THR A 65 10.50 -19.45 -19.91
CA THR A 65 10.33 -19.74 -18.49
C THR A 65 9.69 -21.12 -18.26
N PRO A 66 10.03 -21.84 -17.17
CA PRO A 66 9.33 -23.09 -16.82
C PRO A 66 7.82 -22.92 -16.72
N ALA A 67 7.34 -21.80 -16.18
CA ALA A 67 5.93 -21.52 -16.01
C ALA A 67 5.18 -21.40 -17.34
N ALA A 68 5.85 -20.96 -18.42
CA ALA A 68 5.24 -20.86 -19.74
C ALA A 68 4.82 -22.22 -20.32
N SER A 69 5.54 -23.28 -19.97
CA SER A 69 5.28 -24.65 -20.41
C SER A 69 4.40 -25.47 -19.45
N MET A 70 4.05 -24.92 -18.28
CA MET A 70 3.18 -25.62 -17.33
C MET A 70 1.77 -25.82 -17.89
N PRO A 71 1.14 -26.98 -17.62
CA PRO A 71 -0.26 -27.20 -17.95
C PRO A 71 -1.18 -26.30 -17.09
N ASN A 72 -2.47 -26.33 -17.42
CA ASN A 72 -3.51 -25.63 -16.67
C ASN A 72 -3.28 -24.10 -16.58
N GLN A 73 -2.93 -23.50 -17.70
CA GLN A 73 -2.85 -22.04 -17.82
C GLN A 73 -4.21 -21.40 -17.48
N VAL A 74 -4.21 -20.46 -16.56
CA VAL A 74 -5.44 -19.76 -16.14
C VAL A 74 -5.87 -18.78 -17.21
N HIS A 75 -7.17 -18.75 -17.53
CA HIS A 75 -7.72 -17.86 -18.56
C HIS A 75 -7.61 -16.38 -18.14
N GLY A 76 -7.39 -15.48 -19.13
CA GLY A 76 -7.16 -14.06 -18.88
C GLY A 76 -8.29 -13.37 -18.09
N ASN A 77 -9.55 -13.71 -18.37
CA ASN A 77 -10.69 -13.14 -17.63
C ASN A 77 -10.70 -13.59 -16.16
N THR A 78 -10.31 -14.82 -15.89
CA THR A 78 -10.18 -15.33 -14.51
C THR A 78 -9.06 -14.59 -13.77
N LYS A 79 -7.90 -14.40 -14.40
CA LYS A 79 -6.79 -13.60 -13.84
C LYS A 79 -7.25 -12.19 -13.49
N LYS A 80 -7.95 -11.51 -14.43
CA LYS A 80 -8.47 -10.15 -14.22
C LYS A 80 -9.49 -10.10 -13.08
N SER A 81 -10.40 -11.08 -13.02
CA SER A 81 -11.38 -11.19 -11.93
C SER A 81 -10.68 -11.36 -10.56
N ARG A 82 -9.70 -12.26 -10.47
CA ARG A 82 -8.93 -12.51 -9.25
C ARG A 82 -8.15 -11.27 -8.82
N TYR A 83 -7.46 -10.62 -9.76
CA TYR A 83 -6.76 -9.37 -9.53
C TYR A 83 -7.70 -8.30 -8.92
N ASN A 84 -8.86 -8.07 -9.55
CA ASN A 84 -9.82 -7.08 -9.08
C ASN A 84 -10.35 -7.40 -7.67
N ARG A 85 -10.56 -8.70 -7.37
CA ARG A 85 -11.03 -9.15 -6.03
C ARG A 85 -9.96 -8.88 -4.97
N VAL A 86 -8.69 -9.19 -5.23
CA VAL A 86 -7.58 -8.89 -4.31
C VAL A 86 -7.45 -7.38 -4.08
N MET A 87 -7.46 -6.58 -5.15
CA MET A 87 -7.29 -5.13 -5.04
C MET A 87 -8.45 -4.47 -4.29
N ARG A 88 -9.69 -4.96 -4.46
CA ARG A 88 -10.85 -4.47 -3.68
C ARG A 88 -10.67 -4.73 -2.18
N VAL A 89 -10.30 -5.95 -1.82
CA VAL A 89 -10.04 -6.30 -0.40
C VAL A 89 -8.91 -5.45 0.16
N GLN A 90 -7.84 -5.25 -0.61
CA GLN A 90 -6.73 -4.41 -0.17
C GLN A 90 -7.12 -2.94 -0.02
N GLN A 91 -7.98 -2.41 -0.88
CA GLN A 91 -8.48 -1.04 -0.76
C GLN A 91 -9.21 -0.82 0.57
N GLU A 92 -10.06 -1.76 0.96
CA GLU A 92 -10.75 -1.73 2.26
C GLU A 92 -9.75 -1.76 3.43
N ILE A 93 -8.76 -2.67 3.37
CA ILE A 93 -7.71 -2.79 4.39
C ILE A 93 -6.86 -1.50 4.46
N SER A 94 -6.46 -0.95 3.32
CA SER A 94 -5.69 0.29 3.24
C SER A 94 -6.46 1.44 3.90
N ARG A 95 -7.75 1.56 3.62
CA ARG A 95 -8.60 2.58 4.23
C ARG A 95 -8.71 2.42 5.75
N GLU A 96 -8.86 1.18 6.26
CA GLU A 96 -8.84 0.90 7.70
C GLU A 96 -7.50 1.29 8.34
N ASN A 97 -6.39 0.97 7.68
CA ASN A 97 -5.06 1.27 8.17
C ASN A 97 -4.78 2.78 8.16
N LEU A 98 -5.18 3.51 7.11
CA LEU A 98 -5.05 4.97 7.03
C LEU A 98 -5.85 5.67 8.13
N LYS A 99 -7.06 5.19 8.46
CA LYS A 99 -7.86 5.73 9.57
C LYS A 99 -7.11 5.72 10.91
N LYS A 100 -6.23 4.76 11.14
CA LYS A 100 -5.41 4.68 12.36
C LYS A 100 -4.34 5.79 12.43
N ARG A 101 -4.07 6.50 11.34
CA ARG A 101 -3.15 7.63 11.28
C ARG A 101 -3.82 8.95 11.65
N LEU A 102 -5.16 9.02 11.64
CA LEU A 102 -5.87 10.24 12.02
C LEU A 102 -5.46 10.72 13.41
N GLY A 103 -5.16 12.01 13.50
CA GLY A 103 -4.69 12.66 14.72
C GLY A 103 -3.21 12.43 15.07
N LYS A 104 -2.52 11.49 14.42
CA LYS A 104 -1.07 11.27 14.62
C LYS A 104 -0.27 12.39 13.97
N ILE A 105 0.94 12.58 14.51
CA ILE A 105 1.91 13.58 14.02
C ILE A 105 3.03 12.83 13.31
N PHE A 106 3.39 13.31 12.13
CA PHE A 106 4.47 12.79 11.32
C PHE A 106 5.43 13.91 10.90
N ASP A 107 6.70 13.57 10.73
CA ASP A 107 7.62 14.35 9.93
C ASP A 107 7.35 14.01 8.45
N VAL A 108 7.01 15.03 7.67
CA VAL A 108 6.67 14.90 6.25
C VAL A 108 7.72 15.63 5.43
N ILE A 109 8.38 14.96 4.49
CA ILE A 109 9.22 15.60 3.50
C ILE A 109 8.33 16.18 2.40
N ILE A 110 8.52 17.46 2.08
CA ILE A 110 7.83 18.11 0.97
C ILE A 110 8.59 17.79 -0.32
N GLU A 111 7.89 17.22 -1.28
CA GLU A 111 8.47 16.83 -2.58
C GLU A 111 7.98 17.71 -3.72
N ASP A 112 6.75 18.25 -3.62
CA ASP A 112 6.16 19.07 -4.67
C ASP A 112 5.11 20.03 -4.12
N ILE A 113 4.57 20.86 -5.01
CA ILE A 113 3.45 21.78 -4.76
C ILE A 113 2.37 21.48 -5.80
N SER A 114 1.12 21.38 -5.37
CA SER A 114 -0.02 21.15 -6.28
C SER A 114 -0.07 22.24 -7.36
N PHE A 115 -0.56 21.90 -8.54
CA PHE A 115 -0.64 22.81 -9.69
C PHE A 115 -1.38 24.13 -9.37
N ASP A 116 -2.40 24.07 -8.52
CA ASP A 116 -3.16 25.25 -8.07
C ASP A 116 -2.52 25.98 -6.88
N GLY A 117 -1.38 25.49 -6.40
CA GLY A 117 -0.64 26.08 -5.28
C GLY A 117 -1.29 25.95 -3.90
N LYS A 118 -2.42 25.23 -3.80
CA LYS A 118 -3.18 25.14 -2.54
C LYS A 118 -2.64 24.12 -1.56
N TYR A 119 -1.87 23.14 -2.04
CA TYR A 119 -1.32 22.08 -1.23
C TYR A 119 0.18 21.89 -1.48
N TYR A 120 0.91 21.61 -0.43
CA TYR A 120 2.18 20.92 -0.54
C TYR A 120 1.90 19.43 -0.67
N ILE A 121 2.69 18.75 -1.50
CA ILE A 121 2.66 17.31 -1.70
C ILE A 121 3.91 16.73 -1.07
N GLY A 122 3.75 15.78 -0.18
CA GLY A 122 4.88 15.17 0.51
C GLY A 122 4.61 13.72 0.88
N ARG A 123 5.54 13.14 1.60
CA ARG A 123 5.42 11.77 2.10
C ARG A 123 5.99 11.62 3.50
N THR A 124 5.48 10.64 4.22
CA THR A 124 6.02 10.19 5.50
C THR A 124 7.07 9.09 5.29
N ILE A 125 7.74 8.68 6.35
CA ILE A 125 8.62 7.50 6.35
C ILE A 125 7.88 6.20 5.97
N GLU A 126 6.55 6.17 6.06
CA GLU A 126 5.72 5.00 5.73
C GLU A 126 5.51 4.83 4.21
N ASN A 127 5.88 5.82 3.38
CA ASN A 127 5.58 5.84 1.95
C ASN A 127 6.85 5.67 1.12
N VAL A 128 6.79 4.79 0.13
CA VAL A 128 7.83 4.66 -0.91
C VAL A 128 7.55 5.70 -1.99
N PRO A 129 8.59 6.47 -2.44
CA PRO A 129 8.45 7.45 -3.52
C PRO A 129 7.84 6.82 -4.78
N ASP A 130 6.98 7.57 -5.47
CA ASP A 130 6.37 7.25 -6.77
C ASP A 130 5.49 5.98 -6.81
N ILE A 131 5.35 5.26 -5.69
CA ILE A 131 4.61 3.99 -5.63
C ILE A 131 3.41 4.09 -4.68
N ASP A 132 3.58 4.74 -3.53
CA ASP A 132 2.55 4.86 -2.51
C ASP A 132 1.79 6.19 -2.63
N GLY A 133 0.66 6.26 -1.91
CA GLY A 133 -0.06 7.52 -1.74
C GLY A 133 0.79 8.60 -1.07
N VAL A 134 0.36 9.82 -1.22
CA VAL A 134 1.04 11.04 -0.75
C VAL A 134 0.35 11.64 0.47
N VAL A 135 0.97 12.67 1.01
CA VAL A 135 0.37 13.53 2.05
C VAL A 135 0.11 14.90 1.43
N TYR A 136 -1.15 15.30 1.37
CA TYR A 136 -1.56 16.65 0.99
C TYR A 136 -1.59 17.53 2.24
N ILE A 137 -0.75 18.57 2.26
CA ILE A 137 -0.69 19.52 3.36
C ILE A 137 -1.19 20.88 2.86
N LYS A 138 -2.24 21.40 3.51
CA LYS A 138 -2.81 22.68 3.12
C LYS A 138 -1.77 23.80 3.19
N ASN A 139 -1.57 24.46 2.06
CA ASN A 139 -0.69 25.62 1.97
C ASN A 139 -1.42 26.85 2.50
N ASN A 140 -1.14 27.26 3.74
CA ASN A 140 -1.70 28.46 4.31
C ASN A 140 -0.89 29.67 3.83
N ALA A 141 -1.52 30.56 3.06
CA ALA A 141 -0.88 31.70 2.41
C ALA A 141 -0.17 32.70 3.36
N ASP A 142 -0.47 32.66 4.66
CA ASP A 142 -0.09 33.68 5.65
C ASP A 142 1.17 33.33 6.47
N GLY A 143 2.05 32.47 5.97
CA GLY A 143 3.24 32.04 6.70
C GLY A 143 4.49 31.87 5.85
N GLU A 144 5.61 31.57 6.51
CA GLU A 144 6.82 31.16 5.82
C GLU A 144 6.52 29.93 4.96
N LYS A 145 6.75 30.04 3.65
CA LYS A 145 6.42 28.95 2.71
C LYS A 145 7.37 27.77 2.95
N ALA A 146 6.78 26.59 3.15
CA ALA A 146 7.57 25.37 3.15
C ALA A 146 8.31 25.23 1.81
N ARG A 147 9.54 24.76 1.87
CA ARG A 147 10.38 24.59 0.68
C ARG A 147 10.40 23.11 0.30
N VAL A 148 10.37 22.82 -0.99
CA VAL A 148 10.63 21.49 -1.51
C VAL A 148 11.95 20.96 -0.95
N ASN A 149 12.00 19.65 -0.67
CA ASN A 149 13.12 18.98 0.00
C ASN A 149 13.37 19.39 1.47
N THR A 150 12.37 19.90 2.16
CA THR A 150 12.42 20.16 3.61
C THR A 150 11.43 19.28 4.36
N PHE A 151 11.74 18.99 5.62
CA PHE A 151 10.83 18.29 6.52
C PHE A 151 10.01 19.30 7.34
N ILE A 152 8.71 19.03 7.44
CA ILE A 152 7.80 19.73 8.34
C ILE A 152 7.03 18.75 9.21
N LYS A 153 6.66 19.19 10.42
CA LYS A 153 5.78 18.40 11.29
C LYS A 153 4.33 18.63 10.93
N CYS A 154 3.61 17.55 10.65
CA CYS A 154 2.23 17.61 10.25
C CYS A 154 1.35 16.70 11.12
N LYS A 155 0.14 17.16 11.43
CA LYS A 155 -0.92 16.34 12.04
C LYS A 155 -1.84 15.85 10.93
N ILE A 156 -2.10 14.54 10.89
CA ILE A 156 -3.03 13.95 9.95
C ILE A 156 -4.47 14.30 10.38
N VAL A 157 -5.21 14.96 9.50
CA VAL A 157 -6.58 15.44 9.75
C VAL A 157 -7.63 14.77 8.86
N GLY A 158 -7.20 14.09 7.79
CA GLY A 158 -8.10 13.41 6.87
C GLY A 158 -7.41 12.31 6.08
N ILE A 159 -8.23 11.56 5.34
CA ILE A 159 -7.79 10.50 4.42
C ILE A 159 -8.59 10.63 3.12
N ASP A 160 -7.95 10.33 2.01
CA ASP A 160 -8.57 10.26 0.69
C ASP A 160 -8.00 9.06 -0.07
N ASP A 161 -8.82 8.02 -0.33
CA ASP A 161 -8.44 6.73 -0.90
C ASP A 161 -7.15 6.14 -0.31
N TYR A 162 -6.00 6.41 -0.92
CA TYR A 162 -4.67 5.95 -0.49
C TYR A 162 -3.81 7.06 0.10
N ASP A 163 -4.32 8.30 0.10
CA ASP A 163 -3.60 9.50 0.49
C ASP A 163 -3.99 9.98 1.89
N LEU A 164 -3.13 10.81 2.47
CA LEU A 164 -3.37 11.47 3.74
C LEU A 164 -3.57 12.97 3.52
N ILE A 165 -4.44 13.56 4.33
CA ILE A 165 -4.61 15.02 4.41
C ILE A 165 -4.05 15.45 5.76
N ALA A 166 -3.21 16.47 5.74
CA ALA A 166 -2.52 16.94 6.93
C ALA A 166 -2.50 18.46 7.05
N GLU A 167 -2.30 18.92 8.28
CA GLU A 167 -2.05 20.32 8.61
C GLU A 167 -0.67 20.45 9.26
N GLU A 168 0.07 21.49 8.85
CA GLU A 168 1.36 21.81 9.46
C GLU A 168 1.19 22.23 10.93
N ILE A 169 2.02 21.68 11.80
CA ILE A 169 2.12 22.11 13.19
C ILE A 169 3.17 23.23 13.26
N ARG A 170 2.70 24.44 13.41
CA ARG A 170 3.58 25.61 13.67
C ARG A 170 3.86 25.70 15.17
N LYS A 171 5.10 26.03 15.49
CA LYS A 171 5.51 26.38 16.85
C LYS A 171 5.06 27.78 17.21
#